data_fccef7099fc09edc5d51eb6082459d87
#
_entry.id   fccef7099fc09edc5d51eb6082459d87
#
_cell.length_a   1.000
_cell.length_b   1.000
_cell.length_c   1.000
_cell.angle_alpha   90.00
_cell.angle_beta   90.00
_cell.angle_gamma   90.00
#
_symmetry.space_group_name_H-M   'P 1'
#
loop_
_entity.id
_entity.type
_entity.pdbx_description
1 polymer ?
#
loop_
_entity_poly.entity_id
_entity_poly.type
_entity_poly.pdbx_seq_one_letter_code
_entity_poly.pdbx_strand_id
1 'polypeptide(L)'
;VKDPVITSSKQESLLQRRKKWAFRRILSALQFRLFLDYKRIWQFKASKKARKLAKSRRFDVVLSSYGHLSSHRIAYRLHRKTPFYWIADMRDEMSKWPWLLPINSRRLLFYERRILKDADLILSVSAPLVEDFKQIGGGIDKVIEITNGYDYEEVHDVSFQPVYTMAFIGHFYNSITPDKWFGAFSELVAEGALPSDSRILIIGNTSPLAVPENIRQNVFQIRQVDHDEAIRKSLETDTLVVVHP
;
A
#
# COMPACT_ATOMS: atom_id res chain seq x y z
N VAL A 1 -5.52 -41.30 -12.78
CA VAL A 1 -4.94 -40.05 -13.28
C VAL A 1 -3.55 -39.96 -12.69
N LYS A 2 -2.49 -40.06 -13.53
CA LYS A 2 -1.09 -40.01 -13.08
C LYS A 2 -0.71 -38.56 -12.85
N ASP A 3 -0.20 -38.27 -11.65
CA ASP A 3 0.41 -36.97 -11.34
C ASP A 3 1.56 -36.64 -12.31
N PRO A 4 1.64 -35.41 -12.82
CA PRO A 4 2.72 -35.05 -13.71
C PRO A 4 4.04 -35.00 -12.94
N VAL A 5 4.97 -35.86 -13.29
CA VAL A 5 6.35 -35.86 -12.78
C VAL A 5 7.00 -34.52 -13.17
N ILE A 6 7.26 -33.68 -12.20
CA ILE A 6 7.98 -32.42 -12.38
C ILE A 6 9.43 -32.75 -12.72
N THR A 7 9.82 -32.53 -13.98
CA THR A 7 11.16 -32.79 -14.47
C THR A 7 12.21 -31.92 -13.76
N SER A 8 13.40 -32.44 -13.57
CA SER A 8 14.53 -31.81 -12.83
C SER A 8 14.89 -30.38 -13.30
N SER A 9 14.68 -30.06 -14.56
CA SER A 9 14.91 -28.72 -15.13
C SER A 9 13.96 -27.64 -14.59
N LYS A 10 12.71 -28.01 -14.25
CA LYS A 10 11.75 -27.08 -13.57
C LYS A 10 12.12 -26.83 -12.10
N GLN A 11 12.69 -27.81 -11.42
CA GLN A 11 13.16 -27.63 -10.04
C GLN A 11 14.39 -26.72 -9.95
N GLU A 12 15.34 -26.82 -10.86
CA GLU A 12 16.49 -25.89 -10.92
C GLU A 12 16.04 -24.45 -11.18
N SER A 13 15.09 -24.24 -12.09
CA SER A 13 14.57 -22.90 -12.37
C SER A 13 13.82 -22.26 -11.18
N LEU A 14 13.11 -23.06 -10.38
CA LEU A 14 12.43 -22.62 -9.15
C LEU A 14 13.41 -22.28 -8.03
N LEU A 15 14.45 -23.08 -7.84
CA LEU A 15 15.50 -22.82 -6.86
C LEU A 15 16.31 -21.56 -7.21
N GLN A 16 16.64 -21.37 -8.48
CA GLN A 16 17.29 -20.14 -8.93
C GLN A 16 16.43 -18.89 -8.75
N ARG A 17 15.11 -18.98 -9.01
CA ARG A 17 14.15 -17.90 -8.77
C ARG A 17 14.04 -17.59 -7.27
N ARG A 18 13.99 -18.60 -6.39
CA ARG A 18 13.99 -18.44 -4.93
C ARG A 18 15.28 -17.78 -4.42
N LYS A 19 16.44 -18.20 -4.90
CA LYS A 19 17.73 -17.58 -4.54
C LYS A 19 17.82 -16.12 -4.99
N LYS A 20 17.40 -15.81 -6.22
CA LYS A 20 17.34 -14.43 -6.75
C LYS A 20 16.36 -13.57 -5.94
N TRP A 21 15.22 -14.12 -5.55
CA TRP A 21 14.24 -13.42 -4.74
C TRP A 21 14.76 -13.14 -3.31
N ALA A 22 15.35 -14.14 -2.65
CA ALA A 22 15.96 -13.98 -1.34
C ALA A 22 17.10 -12.95 -1.36
N PHE A 23 17.97 -13.00 -2.36
CA PHE A 23 19.03 -12.02 -2.54
C PHE A 23 18.48 -10.60 -2.73
N ARG A 24 17.44 -10.44 -3.56
CA ARG A 24 16.78 -9.14 -3.75
C ARG A 24 16.17 -8.62 -2.45
N ARG A 25 15.56 -9.47 -1.63
CA ARG A 25 15.02 -9.07 -0.31
C ARG A 25 16.12 -8.58 0.63
N ILE A 26 17.21 -9.32 0.73
CA ILE A 26 18.36 -8.94 1.57
C ILE A 26 18.94 -7.60 1.09
N LEU A 27 19.17 -7.48 -0.21
CA LEU A 27 19.69 -6.23 -0.79
C LEU A 27 18.73 -5.05 -0.56
N SER A 28 17.42 -5.26 -0.71
CA SER A 28 16.41 -4.24 -0.44
C SER A 28 16.41 -3.83 1.04
N ALA A 29 16.45 -4.79 1.95
CA ALA A 29 16.51 -4.52 3.39
C ALA A 29 17.79 -3.73 3.76
N LEU A 30 18.93 -4.11 3.19
CA LEU A 30 20.19 -3.38 3.38
C LEU A 30 20.12 -1.96 2.80
N GLN A 31 19.56 -1.80 1.60
CA GLN A 31 19.35 -0.48 0.99
C GLN A 31 18.43 0.39 1.86
N PHE A 32 17.34 -0.16 2.38
CA PHE A 32 16.46 0.59 3.28
C PHE A 32 17.18 0.99 4.56
N ARG A 33 17.89 0.06 5.19
CA ARG A 33 18.64 0.32 6.42
C ARG A 33 19.69 1.44 6.24
N LEU A 34 20.39 1.45 5.12
CA LEU A 34 21.44 2.43 4.83
C LEU A 34 20.89 3.76 4.32
N PHE A 35 19.90 3.72 3.44
CA PHE A 35 19.44 4.88 2.66
C PHE A 35 18.00 5.30 2.92
N LEU A 36 17.25 4.55 3.71
CA LEU A 36 15.81 4.74 3.99
C LEU A 36 14.94 4.65 2.71
N ASP A 37 15.41 3.94 1.72
CA ASP A 37 14.72 3.82 0.44
C ASP A 37 15.22 2.61 -0.35
N TYR A 38 14.29 1.83 -0.89
CA TYR A 38 14.58 0.66 -1.74
C TYR A 38 14.95 1.06 -3.18
N LYS A 39 14.71 2.34 -3.57
CA LYS A 39 14.85 2.82 -4.95
C LYS A 39 16.12 3.65 -5.18
N ARG A 40 17.18 3.40 -4.42
CA ARG A 40 18.42 4.20 -4.48
C ARG A 40 19.03 4.31 -5.88
N ILE A 41 19.10 3.18 -6.60
CA ILE A 41 19.65 3.17 -7.97
C ILE A 41 18.76 3.98 -8.91
N TRP A 42 17.45 3.80 -8.80
CA TRP A 42 16.49 4.60 -9.56
C TRP A 42 16.62 6.09 -9.23
N GLN A 43 16.69 6.45 -7.96
CA GLN A 43 16.90 7.83 -7.52
C GLN A 43 18.09 8.49 -8.19
N PHE A 44 19.21 7.76 -8.29
CA PHE A 44 20.41 8.31 -8.93
C PHE A 44 20.17 8.59 -10.43
N LYS A 45 19.64 7.63 -11.16
CA LYS A 45 19.31 7.76 -12.58
C LYS A 45 18.28 8.89 -12.83
N ALA A 46 17.20 8.88 -12.06
CA ALA A 46 16.15 9.89 -12.15
C ALA A 46 16.66 11.29 -11.80
N SER A 47 17.50 11.45 -10.77
CA SER A 47 18.13 12.73 -10.44
C SER A 47 19.02 13.27 -11.57
N LYS A 48 19.73 12.38 -12.28
CA LYS A 48 20.56 12.80 -13.43
C LYS A 48 19.69 13.29 -14.58
N LYS A 49 18.60 12.58 -14.89
CA LYS A 49 17.66 12.95 -15.94
C LYS A 49 16.91 14.24 -15.58
N ALA A 50 16.41 14.36 -14.36
CA ALA A 50 15.71 15.54 -13.88
C ALA A 50 16.59 16.80 -13.96
N ARG A 51 17.86 16.71 -13.55
CA ARG A 51 18.82 17.82 -13.70
C ARG A 51 19.07 18.20 -15.18
N LYS A 52 19.15 17.21 -16.07
CA LYS A 52 19.29 17.48 -17.51
C LYS A 52 18.06 18.21 -18.05
N LEU A 53 16.86 17.78 -17.68
CA LEU A 53 15.60 18.43 -18.08
C LEU A 53 15.51 19.86 -17.54
N ALA A 54 15.81 20.07 -16.26
CA ALA A 54 15.78 21.39 -15.63
C ALA A 54 16.80 22.39 -16.22
N LYS A 55 17.86 21.90 -16.88
CA LYS A 55 18.80 22.75 -17.63
C LYS A 55 18.31 23.09 -19.04
N SER A 56 17.52 22.22 -19.67
CA SER A 56 17.03 22.38 -21.04
C SER A 56 15.65 23.02 -21.13
N ARG A 57 14.89 23.01 -20.04
CA ARG A 57 13.53 23.56 -19.97
C ARG A 57 13.31 24.24 -18.63
N ARG A 58 12.56 25.32 -18.63
CA ARG A 58 12.04 25.96 -17.42
C ARG A 58 10.77 25.21 -17.00
N PHE A 59 10.65 24.94 -15.71
CA PHE A 59 9.43 24.43 -15.08
C PHE A 59 8.99 25.46 -14.06
N ASP A 60 7.73 25.86 -14.10
CA ASP A 60 7.17 26.79 -13.12
C ASP A 60 6.75 26.03 -11.86
N VAL A 61 6.26 24.80 -12.01
CA VAL A 61 5.84 23.92 -10.91
C VAL A 61 6.46 22.54 -11.05
N VAL A 62 6.86 21.95 -9.93
CA VAL A 62 7.30 20.55 -9.83
C VAL A 62 6.53 19.87 -8.72
N LEU A 63 5.79 18.82 -9.09
CA LEU A 63 5.09 17.95 -8.15
C LEU A 63 5.96 16.73 -7.82
N SER A 64 6.12 16.42 -6.55
CA SER A 64 6.68 15.15 -6.08
C SER A 64 5.67 14.42 -5.21
N SER A 65 5.37 13.17 -5.54
CA SER A 65 4.40 12.36 -4.79
C SER A 65 5.10 11.26 -4.02
N TYR A 66 4.58 10.98 -2.83
CA TYR A 66 5.08 9.93 -1.95
C TYR A 66 4.63 8.54 -2.44
N GLY A 67 5.51 7.69 -2.57
CA GLY A 67 5.49 6.24 -2.71
C GLY A 67 6.85 5.75 -2.26
N HIS A 68 7.86 6.66 -2.33
CA HIS A 68 9.21 6.46 -1.81
C HIS A 68 9.86 7.81 -1.55
N LEU A 69 10.63 7.92 -0.48
CA LEU A 69 11.39 9.14 -0.14
C LEU A 69 12.25 9.68 -1.29
N SER A 70 12.65 8.83 -2.24
CA SER A 70 13.42 9.21 -3.42
C SER A 70 12.79 10.31 -4.27
N SER A 71 11.47 10.32 -4.46
CA SER A 71 10.79 11.34 -5.27
C SER A 71 10.96 12.73 -4.65
N HIS A 72 10.68 12.86 -3.37
CA HIS A 72 10.86 14.11 -2.64
C HIS A 72 12.34 14.53 -2.54
N ARG A 73 13.26 13.57 -2.37
CA ARG A 73 14.70 13.88 -2.38
C ARG A 73 15.19 14.44 -3.73
N ILE A 74 14.60 13.98 -4.84
CA ILE A 74 14.93 14.51 -6.17
C ILE A 74 14.42 15.95 -6.28
N ALA A 75 13.15 16.18 -5.97
CA ALA A 75 12.53 17.51 -5.99
C ALA A 75 13.28 18.50 -5.07
N TYR A 76 13.56 18.11 -3.83
CA TYR A 76 14.34 18.89 -2.87
C TYR A 76 15.70 19.35 -3.42
N ARG A 77 16.45 18.41 -4.02
CA ARG A 77 17.78 18.73 -4.58
C ARG A 77 17.72 19.63 -5.81
N LEU A 78 16.65 19.52 -6.59
CA LEU A 78 16.42 20.40 -7.74
C LEU A 78 16.00 21.79 -7.27
N HIS A 79 15.05 21.88 -6.35
CA HIS A 79 14.51 23.12 -5.80
C HIS A 79 15.62 24.04 -5.25
N ARG A 80 16.63 23.45 -4.60
CA ARG A 80 17.79 24.21 -4.11
C ARG A 80 18.71 24.77 -5.21
N LYS A 81 18.53 24.38 -6.47
CA LYS A 81 19.44 24.76 -7.60
C LYS A 81 18.72 25.38 -8.77
N THR A 82 17.42 25.29 -8.82
CA THR A 82 16.59 25.74 -9.93
C THR A 82 15.29 26.31 -9.32
N PRO A 83 14.92 27.55 -9.69
CA PRO A 83 13.70 28.16 -9.20
C PRO A 83 12.48 27.52 -9.85
N PHE A 84 11.59 27.01 -9.03
CA PHE A 84 10.24 26.52 -9.37
C PHE A 84 9.41 26.43 -8.09
N TYR A 85 8.09 26.44 -8.22
CA TYR A 85 7.18 26.18 -7.12
C TYR A 85 7.12 24.67 -6.84
N TRP A 86 7.53 24.23 -5.65
CA TRP A 86 7.58 22.83 -5.30
C TRP A 86 6.35 22.39 -4.50
N ILE A 87 5.53 21.52 -5.08
CA ILE A 87 4.41 20.84 -4.42
C ILE A 87 4.88 19.46 -3.97
N ALA A 88 4.79 19.17 -2.68
CA ALA A 88 5.06 17.85 -2.13
C ALA A 88 3.75 17.16 -1.72
N ASP A 89 3.37 16.11 -2.44
CA ASP A 89 2.20 15.28 -2.16
C ASP A 89 2.59 14.19 -1.14
N MET A 90 2.23 14.42 0.13
CA MET A 90 2.53 13.60 1.29
C MET A 90 1.32 12.72 1.61
N ARG A 91 1.24 11.57 0.97
CA ARG A 91 0.07 10.66 1.10
C ARG A 91 0.05 9.89 2.41
N ASP A 92 1.24 9.61 2.98
CA ASP A 92 1.42 8.87 4.23
C ASP A 92 2.55 9.50 5.05
N GLU A 93 2.50 9.31 6.36
CA GLU A 93 3.62 9.65 7.24
C GLU A 93 4.76 8.64 7.06
N MET A 94 5.94 9.15 6.73
CA MET A 94 7.12 8.29 6.55
C MET A 94 7.71 7.79 7.87
N SER A 95 7.64 8.60 8.91
CA SER A 95 8.35 8.37 10.17
C SER A 95 7.57 7.55 11.20
N LYS A 96 6.26 7.40 11.04
CA LYS A 96 5.38 6.75 12.04
C LYS A 96 4.99 5.30 11.68
N TRP A 97 5.58 4.67 10.69
CA TRP A 97 5.25 3.28 10.35
C TRP A 97 5.57 2.32 11.51
N PRO A 98 4.61 1.48 11.94
CA PRO A 98 4.75 0.66 13.15
C PRO A 98 5.92 -0.34 13.13
N TRP A 99 6.37 -0.75 11.95
CA TRP A 99 7.47 -1.70 11.75
C TRP A 99 8.86 -1.06 11.57
N LEU A 100 8.96 0.25 11.75
CA LEU A 100 10.24 0.92 11.65
C LEU A 100 11.09 0.72 12.91
N LEU A 101 12.38 0.47 12.72
CA LEU A 101 13.33 0.60 13.79
C LEU A 101 13.40 2.08 14.25
N PRO A 102 13.53 2.36 15.57
CA PRO A 102 13.56 3.73 16.11
C PRO A 102 14.57 4.65 15.42
N ILE A 103 15.74 4.11 15.05
CA ILE A 103 16.76 4.87 14.34
C ILE A 103 16.29 5.28 12.92
N ASN A 104 15.57 4.42 12.23
CA ASN A 104 15.05 4.71 10.90
C ASN A 104 13.90 5.72 10.98
N SER A 105 13.01 5.57 11.97
CA SER A 105 11.93 6.54 12.26
C SER A 105 12.50 7.95 12.47
N ARG A 106 13.50 8.11 13.36
CA ARG A 106 14.17 9.41 13.58
C ARG A 106 14.80 9.99 12.32
N ARG A 107 15.43 9.15 11.50
CA ARG A 107 16.05 9.58 10.24
C ARG A 107 15.00 9.97 9.18
N LEU A 108 13.87 9.25 9.11
CA LEU A 108 12.75 9.61 8.23
C LEU A 108 12.10 10.92 8.69
N LEU A 109 11.86 11.09 9.99
CA LEU A 109 11.34 12.32 10.57
C LEU A 109 12.22 13.54 10.21
N PHE A 110 13.54 13.39 10.21
CA PHE A 110 14.45 14.44 9.77
C PHE A 110 14.22 14.84 8.30
N TYR A 111 14.00 13.87 7.40
CA TYR A 111 13.70 14.18 5.99
C TYR A 111 12.30 14.74 5.82
N GLU A 112 11.33 14.22 6.54
CA GLU A 112 9.94 14.66 6.55
C GLU A 112 9.88 16.15 6.96
N ARG A 113 10.49 16.52 8.07
CA ARG A 113 10.61 17.93 8.49
C ARG A 113 11.28 18.83 7.44
N ARG A 114 12.27 18.32 6.74
CA ARG A 114 12.92 19.09 5.66
C ARG A 114 12.00 19.31 4.46
N ILE A 115 11.26 18.29 4.06
CA ILE A 115 10.29 18.39 2.98
C ILE A 115 9.21 19.42 3.37
N LEU A 116 8.65 19.26 4.56
CA LEU A 116 7.62 20.16 5.10
C LEU A 116 8.11 21.62 5.19
N LYS A 117 9.37 21.83 5.55
CA LYS A 117 9.96 23.17 5.63
C LYS A 117 10.19 23.79 4.25
N ASP A 118 10.77 23.02 3.33
CA ASP A 118 11.39 23.56 2.11
C ASP A 118 10.47 23.50 0.88
N ALA A 119 9.40 22.66 0.86
CA ALA A 119 8.39 22.71 -0.18
C ALA A 119 7.50 23.95 -0.04
N ASP A 120 7.02 24.49 -1.15
CA ASP A 120 6.17 25.67 -1.17
C ASP A 120 4.72 25.34 -0.80
N LEU A 121 4.25 24.14 -1.15
CA LEU A 121 2.93 23.59 -0.80
C LEU A 121 3.04 22.12 -0.47
N ILE A 122 2.27 21.70 0.55
CA ILE A 122 2.14 20.29 0.94
C ILE A 122 0.69 19.86 0.68
N LEU A 123 0.54 18.73 0.00
CA LEU A 123 -0.74 18.06 -0.15
C LEU A 123 -0.79 16.85 0.78
N SER A 124 -1.94 16.60 1.37
CA SER A 124 -2.21 15.39 2.14
C SER A 124 -3.63 14.88 1.86
N VAL A 125 -3.91 13.63 2.20
CA VAL A 125 -5.11 12.92 1.76
C VAL A 125 -6.24 12.91 2.79
N SER A 126 -6.01 13.42 4.00
CA SER A 126 -7.02 13.44 5.06
C SER A 126 -6.73 14.51 6.11
N ALA A 127 -7.79 15.01 6.75
CA ALA A 127 -7.68 16.03 7.81
C ALA A 127 -6.75 15.63 8.97
N PRO A 128 -6.77 14.39 9.50
CA PRO A 128 -5.82 13.97 10.54
C PRO A 128 -4.36 14.06 10.09
N LEU A 129 -4.05 13.65 8.86
CA LEU A 129 -2.70 13.74 8.32
C LEU A 129 -2.27 15.20 8.09
N VAL A 130 -3.18 16.07 7.69
CA VAL A 130 -2.91 17.51 7.57
C VAL A 130 -2.46 18.08 8.90
N GLU A 131 -3.20 17.76 9.97
CA GLU A 131 -2.86 18.23 11.33
C GLU A 131 -1.53 17.68 11.82
N ASP A 132 -1.29 16.39 11.61
CA ASP A 132 -0.01 15.75 11.94
C ASP A 132 1.18 16.41 11.20
N PHE A 133 1.04 16.70 9.90
CA PHE A 133 2.10 17.37 9.13
C PHE A 133 2.30 18.83 9.56
N LYS A 134 1.26 19.54 9.94
CA LYS A 134 1.39 20.87 10.54
C LYS A 134 2.21 20.82 11.83
N GLN A 135 1.91 19.86 12.72
CA GLN A 135 2.66 19.67 13.98
C GLN A 135 4.10 19.25 13.72
N ILE A 136 4.34 18.27 12.84
CA ILE A 136 5.70 17.81 12.46
C ILE A 136 6.51 18.95 11.87
N GLY A 137 5.87 19.83 11.09
CA GLY A 137 6.47 20.99 10.46
C GLY A 137 6.68 22.20 11.38
N GLY A 138 6.22 22.14 12.62
CA GLY A 138 6.34 23.22 13.60
C GLY A 138 5.29 24.33 13.44
N GLY A 139 4.06 23.98 13.09
CA GLY A 139 2.94 24.92 12.96
C GLY A 139 2.86 25.61 11.58
N ILE A 140 3.23 24.90 10.53
CA ILE A 140 3.16 25.42 9.16
C ILE A 140 1.72 25.45 8.63
N ASP A 141 1.36 26.50 7.85
CA ASP A 141 0.00 26.67 7.29
C ASP A 141 -0.14 26.21 5.83
N LYS A 142 0.96 25.80 5.20
CA LYS A 142 1.01 25.39 3.78
C LYS A 142 0.69 23.91 3.53
N VAL A 143 -0.08 23.30 4.41
CA VAL A 143 -0.59 21.92 4.26
C VAL A 143 -2.06 21.99 3.96
N ILE A 144 -2.47 21.45 2.81
CA ILE A 144 -3.88 21.39 2.40
C ILE A 144 -4.32 19.96 2.17
N GLU A 145 -5.60 19.71 2.39
CA GLU A 145 -6.22 18.42 2.13
C GLU A 145 -6.66 18.32 0.67
N ILE A 146 -6.24 17.24 0.02
CA ILE A 146 -6.82 16.77 -1.25
C ILE A 146 -7.01 15.27 -1.10
N THR A 147 -8.25 14.85 -0.85
CA THR A 147 -8.60 13.45 -0.65
C THR A 147 -8.30 12.60 -1.87
N ASN A 148 -8.13 11.28 -1.66
CA ASN A 148 -8.11 10.35 -2.77
C ASN A 148 -9.47 10.38 -3.49
N GLY A 149 -9.43 10.35 -4.81
CA GLY A 149 -10.63 10.21 -5.64
C GLY A 149 -11.02 8.75 -5.83
N TYR A 150 -12.12 8.55 -6.50
CA TYR A 150 -12.58 7.27 -7.03
C TYR A 150 -12.76 7.39 -8.56
N ASP A 151 -12.71 6.26 -9.24
CA ASP A 151 -12.69 6.18 -10.70
C ASP A 151 -13.68 5.14 -11.28
N TYR A 152 -14.72 4.83 -10.52
CA TYR A 152 -15.79 3.94 -10.98
C TYR A 152 -17.09 4.70 -11.20
N GLU A 153 -17.89 4.23 -12.17
CA GLU A 153 -19.23 4.72 -12.39
C GLU A 153 -20.21 4.13 -11.37
N GLU A 154 -21.32 4.83 -11.09
CA GLU A 154 -22.36 4.30 -10.24
C GLU A 154 -22.98 3.04 -10.88
N VAL A 155 -23.02 1.96 -10.12
CA VAL A 155 -23.67 0.71 -10.53
C VAL A 155 -25.06 0.68 -9.92
N HIS A 156 -26.09 0.73 -10.77
CA HIS A 156 -27.48 0.83 -10.32
C HIS A 156 -28.18 -0.54 -10.16
N ASP A 157 -27.78 -1.54 -10.92
CA ASP A 157 -28.38 -2.87 -10.92
C ASP A 157 -27.48 -3.87 -10.15
N VAL A 158 -27.65 -3.90 -8.85
CA VAL A 158 -26.94 -4.84 -7.97
C VAL A 158 -27.90 -5.89 -7.45
N SER A 159 -27.62 -7.17 -7.70
CA SER A 159 -28.31 -8.29 -7.06
C SER A 159 -27.40 -8.87 -5.96
N PHE A 160 -27.91 -8.82 -4.73
CA PHE A 160 -27.20 -9.43 -3.59
C PHE A 160 -27.11 -10.95 -3.73
N GLN A 161 -26.07 -11.51 -3.14
CA GLN A 161 -25.96 -12.96 -3.02
C GLN A 161 -27.14 -13.53 -2.22
N PRO A 162 -27.64 -14.74 -2.56
CA PRO A 162 -28.78 -15.34 -1.86
C PRO A 162 -28.46 -15.75 -0.40
N VAL A 163 -27.17 -15.76 -0.06
CA VAL A 163 -26.64 -16.11 1.26
C VAL A 163 -25.86 -14.93 1.79
N TYR A 164 -26.08 -14.60 3.08
CA TYR A 164 -25.36 -13.50 3.72
C TYR A 164 -23.85 -13.62 3.53
N THR A 165 -23.26 -12.63 2.89
CA THR A 165 -21.87 -12.66 2.46
C THR A 165 -21.12 -11.42 2.94
N MET A 166 -20.05 -11.66 3.69
CA MET A 166 -19.07 -10.64 4.07
C MET A 166 -17.87 -10.70 3.12
N ALA A 167 -17.43 -9.59 2.56
CA ALA A 167 -16.29 -9.59 1.64
C ALA A 167 -15.14 -8.71 2.12
N PHE A 168 -13.92 -9.15 1.81
CA PHE A 168 -12.68 -8.37 1.90
C PHE A 168 -12.04 -8.33 0.52
N ILE A 169 -11.70 -7.12 0.06
CA ILE A 169 -10.98 -6.92 -1.20
C ILE A 169 -9.60 -6.40 -0.89
N GLY A 170 -8.58 -7.15 -1.24
CA GLY A 170 -7.21 -6.75 -0.98
C GLY A 170 -6.28 -7.92 -0.70
N HIS A 171 -5.17 -7.60 -0.06
CA HIS A 171 -4.12 -8.56 0.26
C HIS A 171 -3.76 -8.49 1.74
N PHE A 172 -3.72 -9.63 2.40
CA PHE A 172 -3.23 -9.71 3.77
C PHE A 172 -1.69 -9.71 3.77
N TYR A 173 -1.09 -8.84 4.57
CA TYR A 173 0.36 -8.71 4.67
C TYR A 173 0.79 -8.15 6.04
N ASN A 174 1.97 -8.54 6.50
CA ASN A 174 2.53 -8.13 7.80
C ASN A 174 1.56 -8.40 8.97
N SER A 175 1.13 -7.33 9.66
CA SER A 175 0.18 -7.37 10.78
C SER A 175 -1.28 -7.35 10.36
N ILE A 176 -1.57 -7.15 9.08
CA ILE A 176 -2.92 -7.23 8.54
C ILE A 176 -3.23 -8.69 8.26
N THR A 177 -3.95 -9.35 9.17
CA THR A 177 -4.34 -10.76 9.07
C THR A 177 -5.84 -10.91 9.27
N PRO A 178 -6.47 -11.98 8.75
CA PRO A 178 -7.89 -12.20 8.93
C PRO A 178 -8.26 -12.86 10.27
N ASP A 179 -7.29 -13.16 11.14
CA ASP A 179 -7.48 -14.04 12.29
C ASP A 179 -8.59 -13.58 13.23
N LYS A 180 -8.62 -12.28 13.57
CA LYS A 180 -9.67 -11.71 14.42
C LYS A 180 -11.05 -11.76 13.75
N TRP A 181 -11.10 -11.50 12.46
CA TRP A 181 -12.34 -11.59 11.69
C TRP A 181 -12.86 -13.01 11.60
N PHE A 182 -11.98 -13.98 11.35
CA PHE A 182 -12.35 -15.40 11.36
C PHE A 182 -12.85 -15.86 12.73
N GLY A 183 -12.21 -15.41 13.81
CA GLY A 183 -12.65 -15.68 15.18
C GLY A 183 -14.06 -15.14 15.44
N ALA A 184 -14.28 -13.85 15.19
CA ALA A 184 -15.58 -13.21 15.38
C ALA A 184 -16.69 -13.85 14.52
N PHE A 185 -16.39 -14.16 13.25
CA PHE A 185 -17.34 -14.85 12.37
C PHE A 185 -17.71 -16.25 12.92
N SER A 186 -16.71 -16.99 13.39
CA SER A 186 -16.92 -18.32 14.00
C SER A 186 -17.82 -18.25 15.23
N GLU A 187 -17.61 -17.28 16.10
CA GLU A 187 -18.43 -17.05 17.29
C GLU A 187 -19.87 -16.71 16.92
N LEU A 188 -20.08 -15.76 16.01
CA LEU A 188 -21.42 -15.34 15.57
C LEU A 188 -22.22 -16.46 14.92
N VAL A 189 -21.57 -17.34 14.16
CA VAL A 189 -22.24 -18.53 13.59
C VAL A 189 -22.58 -19.55 14.70
N ALA A 190 -21.67 -19.77 15.65
CA ALA A 190 -21.90 -20.70 16.75
C ALA A 190 -23.02 -20.24 17.69
N GLU A 191 -23.18 -18.95 17.91
CA GLU A 191 -24.23 -18.32 18.71
C GLU A 191 -25.57 -18.22 17.96
N GLY A 192 -25.61 -18.55 16.67
CA GLY A 192 -26.81 -18.40 15.83
C GLY A 192 -27.14 -16.94 15.47
N ALA A 193 -26.22 -16.01 15.71
CA ALA A 193 -26.36 -14.60 15.32
C ALA A 193 -26.16 -14.39 13.81
N LEU A 194 -25.44 -15.31 13.16
CA LEU A 194 -25.36 -15.41 11.71
C LEU A 194 -25.89 -16.80 11.26
N PRO A 195 -26.55 -16.89 10.09
CA PRO A 195 -26.91 -18.15 9.46
C PRO A 195 -25.66 -19.05 9.28
N SER A 196 -25.83 -20.36 9.47
CA SER A 196 -24.73 -21.33 9.37
C SER A 196 -24.11 -21.43 7.97
N ASP A 197 -24.85 -21.02 6.93
CA ASP A 197 -24.44 -20.97 5.54
C ASP A 197 -23.84 -19.62 5.14
N SER A 198 -23.77 -18.65 6.06
CA SER A 198 -23.13 -17.33 5.81
C SER A 198 -21.72 -17.50 5.27
N ARG A 199 -21.27 -16.56 4.43
CA ARG A 199 -20.02 -16.66 3.67
C ARG A 199 -19.04 -15.54 3.97
N ILE A 200 -17.77 -15.89 3.94
CA ILE A 200 -16.63 -14.97 3.87
C ILE A 200 -16.05 -15.08 2.45
N LEU A 201 -16.05 -13.96 1.73
CA LEU A 201 -15.48 -13.86 0.39
C LEU A 201 -14.21 -13.01 0.43
N ILE A 202 -13.06 -13.58 0.06
CA ILE A 202 -11.78 -12.88 0.02
C ILE A 202 -11.33 -12.75 -1.43
N ILE A 203 -11.24 -11.51 -1.92
CA ILE A 203 -10.91 -11.21 -3.31
C ILE A 203 -9.52 -10.56 -3.38
N GLY A 204 -8.65 -11.09 -4.24
CA GLY A 204 -7.32 -10.53 -4.51
C GLY A 204 -6.19 -11.13 -3.68
N ASN A 205 -6.45 -11.78 -2.56
CA ASN A 205 -5.40 -12.42 -1.77
C ASN A 205 -4.89 -13.68 -2.48
N THR A 206 -3.57 -13.72 -2.69
CA THR A 206 -2.90 -14.85 -3.37
C THR A 206 -2.14 -15.78 -2.42
N SER A 207 -2.01 -15.38 -1.15
CA SER A 207 -1.34 -16.18 -0.13
C SER A 207 -2.31 -17.19 0.49
N PRO A 208 -1.83 -18.40 0.86
CA PRO A 208 -2.63 -19.33 1.66
C PRO A 208 -3.04 -18.68 2.98
N LEU A 209 -4.27 -18.91 3.40
CA LEU A 209 -4.82 -18.44 4.67
C LEU A 209 -4.97 -19.62 5.64
N ALA A 210 -4.65 -19.37 6.90
CA ALA A 210 -4.94 -20.30 7.99
C ALA A 210 -6.42 -20.16 8.39
N VAL A 211 -7.30 -20.90 7.72
CA VAL A 211 -8.73 -20.87 8.01
C VAL A 211 -9.05 -21.88 9.11
N PRO A 212 -9.71 -21.49 10.21
CA PRO A 212 -10.19 -22.41 11.24
C PRO A 212 -11.07 -23.49 10.65
N GLU A 213 -10.96 -24.73 11.16
CA GLU A 213 -11.64 -25.90 10.59
C GLU A 213 -13.15 -25.75 10.59
N ASN A 214 -13.70 -25.22 11.67
CA ASN A 214 -15.15 -25.07 11.90
C ASN A 214 -15.84 -24.06 10.95
N ILE A 215 -15.09 -23.17 10.29
CA ILE A 215 -15.64 -22.23 9.30
C ILE A 215 -15.05 -22.44 7.90
N ARG A 216 -14.31 -23.50 7.68
CA ARG A 216 -13.61 -23.74 6.40
C ARG A 216 -14.56 -23.76 5.21
N GLN A 217 -15.74 -24.33 5.38
CA GLN A 217 -16.78 -24.39 4.36
C GLN A 217 -17.41 -23.03 4.03
N ASN A 218 -17.26 -22.06 4.92
CA ASN A 218 -17.81 -20.71 4.79
C ASN A 218 -16.84 -19.73 4.09
N VAL A 219 -15.54 -20.07 3.97
CA VAL A 219 -14.51 -19.17 3.45
C VAL A 219 -14.18 -19.48 2.00
N PHE A 220 -14.42 -18.52 1.14
CA PHE A 220 -14.16 -18.58 -0.30
C PHE A 220 -13.07 -17.57 -0.67
N GLN A 221 -12.04 -18.03 -1.36
CA GLN A 221 -10.94 -17.19 -1.81
C GLN A 221 -10.91 -17.13 -3.32
N ILE A 222 -11.02 -15.92 -3.86
CA ILE A 222 -10.88 -15.61 -5.30
C ILE A 222 -9.52 -14.95 -5.50
N ARG A 223 -8.79 -15.37 -6.51
CA ARG A 223 -7.52 -14.74 -6.90
C ARG A 223 -7.78 -13.31 -7.38
N GLN A 224 -6.70 -12.60 -7.65
CA GLN A 224 -6.76 -11.25 -8.22
C GLN A 224 -7.62 -11.23 -9.49
N VAL A 225 -8.60 -10.36 -9.51
CA VAL A 225 -9.48 -10.03 -10.63
C VAL A 225 -9.16 -8.63 -11.11
N ASP A 226 -9.72 -8.19 -12.21
CA ASP A 226 -9.62 -6.79 -12.63
C ASP A 226 -10.44 -5.86 -11.70
N HIS A 227 -10.23 -4.56 -11.86
CA HIS A 227 -10.81 -3.55 -10.99
C HIS A 227 -12.35 -3.54 -11.03
N ASP A 228 -12.92 -3.57 -12.23
CA ASP A 228 -14.37 -3.50 -12.42
C ASP A 228 -15.07 -4.75 -11.88
N GLU A 229 -14.46 -5.91 -12.06
CA GLU A 229 -14.96 -7.16 -11.48
C GLU A 229 -14.87 -7.14 -9.95
N ALA A 230 -13.80 -6.57 -9.38
CA ALA A 230 -13.67 -6.43 -7.94
C ALA A 230 -14.78 -5.53 -7.36
N ILE A 231 -15.04 -4.40 -7.99
CA ILE A 231 -16.14 -3.49 -7.61
C ILE A 231 -17.49 -4.22 -7.71
N ARG A 232 -17.79 -4.85 -8.83
CA ARG A 232 -19.05 -5.56 -9.02
C ARG A 232 -19.26 -6.64 -7.95
N LYS A 233 -18.24 -7.45 -7.68
CA LYS A 233 -18.32 -8.46 -6.62
C LYS A 233 -18.49 -7.86 -5.22
N SER A 234 -17.92 -6.69 -4.95
CA SER A 234 -18.10 -6.02 -3.66
C SER A 234 -19.55 -5.53 -3.46
N LEU A 235 -20.15 -5.03 -4.52
CA LEU A 235 -21.53 -4.55 -4.50
C LEU A 235 -22.57 -5.68 -4.35
N GLU A 236 -22.21 -6.90 -4.75
CA GLU A 236 -23.06 -8.10 -4.60
C GLU A 236 -23.05 -8.69 -3.17
N THR A 237 -22.27 -8.11 -2.24
CA THR A 237 -22.12 -8.61 -0.86
C THR A 237 -22.83 -7.72 0.16
N ASP A 238 -23.30 -8.34 1.26
CA ASP A 238 -24.04 -7.64 2.31
C ASP A 238 -23.15 -6.73 3.16
N THR A 239 -21.88 -7.11 3.34
CA THR A 239 -20.94 -6.39 4.20
C THR A 239 -19.54 -6.38 3.61
N LEU A 240 -18.95 -5.19 3.49
CA LEU A 240 -17.53 -5.04 3.20
C LEU A 240 -16.74 -4.90 4.51
N VAL A 241 -15.70 -5.73 4.64
CA VAL A 241 -14.83 -5.74 5.81
C VAL A 241 -13.52 -5.05 5.49
N VAL A 242 -13.13 -4.10 6.33
CA VAL A 242 -11.81 -3.46 6.30
C VAL A 242 -11.01 -3.95 7.48
N VAL A 243 -9.87 -4.58 7.21
CA VAL A 243 -8.96 -5.05 8.25
C VAL A 243 -7.84 -4.01 8.42
N HIS A 244 -7.79 -3.42 9.62
CA HIS A 244 -6.76 -2.45 10.00
C HIS A 244 -5.76 -3.09 10.99
N PRO A 245 -4.44 -2.78 10.93
CA PRO A 245 -3.43 -3.31 11.85
C PRO A 245 -3.61 -2.84 13.30
#